data_b2e90077386c07506f173e6144b20deb
#
_entry.id   b2e90077386c07506f173e6144b20deb
#
_cell.length_a   1.000
_cell.length_b   1.000
_cell.length_c   1.000
_cell.angle_alpha   90.00
_cell.angle_beta   90.00
_cell.angle_gamma   90.00
#
_symmetry.space_group_name_H-M   'P 1'
#
loop_
_entity.id
_entity.type
_entity.pdbx_description
1 polymer ?
#
loop_
_entity_poly.entity_id
_entity_poly.type
_entity_poly.pdbx_seq_one_letter_code
_entity_poly.pdbx_strand_id
1 'polypeptide(L)'
;MPVSPPRAAAFEILLRIDATDAYASELLHSLRFSKLSSADRGLLTELVMGALRWRGVIDQAIAKHSAQPLGKFDREVLTALRLGAYQLLFLDRIPAHAAVNESVELVKQARKGSAAGMVNAILRKIAKGPRDRSDISHPDWLVDRWTQNYGSEIARKICDYNNTAPRQAVRISTIQSNVGTAAPGCPRAEGPIGKRIEANSEPNRAAVDGQPRAAVPTWSLDDLRADGICLVPGNLLRNALTVKSGDITHSEAFRERRLIIQDEASQLVALLVGKGKAFLDCCAAPGGKTRIIAEQNPDSTIMAMELHPHRAALLKKLVMSDNVRVIAADARQFPLDKKFDRVLVDAPCSGTGTLARNPEIKWRLKAEDILRLQGYQLEILAAAMNHVAPGGRLIYSTCSLEPEENERVIEKALAVNAEFRLVDCRDELRMLKERHELMIDNIESLLSGAHLRTIPGVHPTDGFFAAILEKK
;
A
#
# COMPACT_ATOMS: atom_id res chain seq x y z
N MET A 1 -17.55 -30.87 -13.35
CA MET A 1 -17.63 -30.46 -11.92
C MET A 1 -17.87 -28.95 -11.89
N PRO A 2 -18.65 -28.41 -10.97
CA PRO A 2 -18.76 -26.96 -10.82
C PRO A 2 -17.41 -26.36 -10.46
N VAL A 3 -17.16 -25.12 -10.92
CA VAL A 3 -15.96 -24.37 -10.53
C VAL A 3 -16.05 -24.02 -9.04
N SER A 4 -14.94 -24.18 -8.31
CA SER A 4 -14.88 -23.81 -6.89
C SER A 4 -15.07 -22.30 -6.70
N PRO A 5 -15.73 -21.86 -5.60
CA PRO A 5 -16.04 -20.45 -5.37
C PRO A 5 -14.80 -19.53 -5.41
N PRO A 6 -13.64 -19.89 -4.82
CA PRO A 6 -12.46 -19.01 -4.87
C PRO A 6 -11.90 -18.84 -6.30
N ARG A 7 -11.96 -19.86 -7.16
CA ARG A 7 -11.49 -19.75 -8.53
C ARG A 7 -12.45 -18.93 -9.41
N ALA A 8 -13.77 -19.10 -9.22
CA ALA A 8 -14.76 -18.29 -9.89
C ALA A 8 -14.61 -16.80 -9.52
N ALA A 9 -14.42 -16.51 -8.24
CA ALA A 9 -14.16 -15.18 -7.73
C ALA A 9 -12.85 -14.59 -8.28
N ALA A 10 -11.75 -15.38 -8.31
CA ALA A 10 -10.47 -14.94 -8.85
C ALA A 10 -10.58 -14.60 -10.34
N PHE A 11 -11.28 -15.43 -11.11
CA PHE A 11 -11.52 -15.19 -12.52
C PHE A 11 -12.27 -13.87 -12.76
N GLU A 12 -13.32 -13.61 -11.99
CA GLU A 12 -14.09 -12.37 -12.08
C GLU A 12 -13.25 -11.13 -11.72
N ILE A 13 -12.47 -11.20 -10.62
CA ILE A 13 -11.59 -10.10 -10.19
C ILE A 13 -10.55 -9.80 -11.27
N LEU A 14 -9.87 -10.81 -11.82
CA LEU A 14 -8.85 -10.61 -12.85
C LEU A 14 -9.44 -10.03 -14.14
N LEU A 15 -10.62 -10.46 -14.55
CA LEU A 15 -11.32 -9.86 -15.69
C LEU A 15 -11.64 -8.38 -15.43
N ARG A 16 -12.05 -8.04 -14.22
CA ARG A 16 -12.34 -6.65 -13.85
C ARG A 16 -11.08 -5.79 -13.82
N ILE A 17 -9.97 -6.30 -13.30
CA ILE A 17 -8.66 -5.61 -13.31
C ILE A 17 -8.19 -5.33 -14.75
N ASP A 18 -8.35 -6.31 -15.66
CA ASP A 18 -7.97 -6.15 -17.07
C ASP A 18 -8.92 -5.21 -17.85
N ALA A 19 -10.11 -4.91 -17.30
CA ALA A 19 -11.13 -4.05 -17.94
C ALA A 19 -11.18 -2.63 -17.37
N THR A 20 -10.64 -2.39 -16.17
CA THR A 20 -10.77 -1.13 -15.43
C THR A 20 -9.47 -0.78 -14.70
N ASP A 21 -9.41 0.41 -14.10
CA ASP A 21 -8.29 0.83 -13.25
C ASP A 21 -8.40 0.35 -11.80
N ALA A 22 -9.29 -0.62 -11.51
CA ALA A 22 -9.48 -1.13 -10.16
C ALA A 22 -8.23 -1.82 -9.62
N TYR A 23 -8.00 -1.67 -8.32
CA TYR A 23 -6.91 -2.33 -7.61
C TYR A 23 -7.33 -3.70 -7.10
N ALA A 24 -6.43 -4.68 -7.20
CA ALA A 24 -6.66 -6.05 -6.72
C ALA A 24 -7.03 -6.06 -5.23
N SER A 25 -6.31 -5.26 -4.43
CA SER A 25 -6.55 -5.14 -2.98
C SER A 25 -7.98 -4.67 -2.65
N GLU A 26 -8.51 -3.69 -3.39
CA GLU A 26 -9.88 -3.19 -3.18
C GLU A 26 -10.92 -4.25 -3.54
N LEU A 27 -10.72 -4.96 -4.64
CA LEU A 27 -11.65 -5.99 -5.10
C LEU A 27 -11.66 -7.21 -4.17
N LEU A 28 -10.51 -7.62 -3.65
CA LEU A 28 -10.37 -8.73 -2.70
C LEU A 28 -11.08 -8.46 -1.37
N HIS A 29 -11.13 -7.21 -0.92
CA HIS A 29 -11.83 -6.81 0.31
C HIS A 29 -13.31 -6.45 0.10
N SER A 30 -13.84 -6.66 -1.12
CA SER A 30 -15.26 -6.42 -1.39
C SER A 30 -16.17 -7.31 -0.55
N LEU A 31 -17.26 -6.73 -0.02
CA LEU A 31 -18.31 -7.45 0.73
C LEU A 31 -18.90 -8.63 -0.04
N ARG A 32 -18.81 -8.63 -1.37
CA ARG A 32 -19.27 -9.72 -2.23
C ARG A 32 -18.61 -11.07 -1.88
N PHE A 33 -17.38 -11.06 -1.40
CA PHE A 33 -16.62 -12.28 -1.08
C PHE A 33 -16.58 -12.58 0.43
N SER A 34 -17.31 -11.83 1.25
CA SER A 34 -17.35 -12.00 2.71
C SER A 34 -17.89 -13.36 3.17
N LYS A 35 -18.70 -14.01 2.31
CA LYS A 35 -19.28 -15.35 2.60
C LYS A 35 -18.32 -16.52 2.38
N LEU A 36 -17.15 -16.30 1.77
CA LEU A 36 -16.15 -17.34 1.58
C LEU A 36 -15.54 -17.73 2.93
N SER A 37 -15.19 -19.03 3.06
CA SER A 37 -14.42 -19.51 4.22
C SER A 37 -13.05 -18.81 4.29
N SER A 38 -12.38 -18.82 5.45
CA SER A 38 -11.04 -18.26 5.59
C SER A 38 -10.04 -18.92 4.63
N ALA A 39 -10.11 -20.24 4.46
CA ALA A 39 -9.28 -20.98 3.51
C ALA A 39 -9.55 -20.57 2.05
N ASP A 40 -10.83 -20.40 1.68
CA ASP A 40 -11.19 -19.96 0.31
C ASP A 40 -10.77 -18.51 0.05
N ARG A 41 -10.84 -17.61 1.03
CA ARG A 41 -10.31 -16.25 0.91
C ARG A 41 -8.80 -16.24 0.74
N GLY A 42 -8.09 -17.08 1.50
CA GLY A 42 -6.65 -17.27 1.33
C GLY A 42 -6.30 -17.73 -0.08
N LEU A 43 -7.01 -18.76 -0.59
CA LEU A 43 -6.82 -19.23 -1.96
C LEU A 43 -7.21 -18.17 -3.01
N LEU A 44 -8.30 -17.45 -2.82
CA LEU A 44 -8.71 -16.34 -3.69
C LEU A 44 -7.61 -15.28 -3.80
N THR A 45 -7.09 -14.83 -2.66
CA THR A 45 -6.00 -13.84 -2.61
C THR A 45 -4.75 -14.35 -3.30
N GLU A 46 -4.36 -15.60 -3.03
CA GLU A 46 -3.20 -16.24 -3.66
C GLU A 46 -3.35 -16.33 -5.18
N LEU A 47 -4.52 -16.75 -5.67
CA LEU A 47 -4.80 -16.87 -7.12
C LEU A 47 -4.75 -15.51 -7.83
N VAL A 48 -5.36 -14.47 -7.25
CA VAL A 48 -5.39 -13.14 -7.87
C VAL A 48 -4.01 -12.49 -7.83
N MET A 49 -3.42 -12.38 -6.64
CA MET A 49 -2.14 -11.70 -6.47
C MET A 49 -1.00 -12.46 -7.14
N GLY A 50 -1.01 -13.79 -7.08
CA GLY A 50 -0.01 -14.63 -7.72
C GLY A 50 -0.08 -14.58 -9.24
N ALA A 51 -1.27 -14.66 -9.82
CA ALA A 51 -1.44 -14.56 -11.27
C ALA A 51 -0.97 -13.19 -11.81
N LEU A 52 -1.23 -12.09 -11.09
CA LEU A 52 -0.76 -10.75 -11.45
C LEU A 52 0.76 -10.61 -11.26
N ARG A 53 1.29 -11.10 -10.14
CA ARG A 53 2.70 -11.02 -9.81
C ARG A 53 3.57 -11.76 -10.82
N TRP A 54 3.15 -12.97 -11.20
CA TRP A 54 3.90 -13.87 -12.08
C TRP A 54 3.41 -13.87 -13.54
N ARG A 55 2.58 -12.87 -13.92
CA ARG A 55 1.96 -12.80 -15.25
C ARG A 55 2.97 -12.95 -16.42
N GLY A 56 4.16 -12.35 -16.31
CA GLY A 56 5.17 -12.45 -17.36
C GLY A 56 5.64 -13.89 -17.59
N VAL A 57 5.97 -14.61 -16.52
CA VAL A 57 6.37 -16.03 -16.57
C VAL A 57 5.21 -16.91 -17.07
N ILE A 58 4.02 -16.65 -16.58
CA ILE A 58 2.79 -17.35 -16.97
C ILE A 58 2.52 -17.16 -18.47
N ASP A 59 2.60 -15.93 -18.95
CA ASP A 59 2.37 -15.58 -20.36
C ASP A 59 3.41 -16.23 -21.28
N GLN A 60 4.68 -16.29 -20.90
CA GLN A 60 5.72 -17.02 -21.61
C GLN A 60 5.43 -18.53 -21.68
N ALA A 61 5.01 -19.13 -20.56
CA ALA A 61 4.65 -20.55 -20.51
C ALA A 61 3.45 -20.86 -21.41
N ILE A 62 2.45 -19.98 -21.46
CA ILE A 62 1.29 -20.13 -22.35
C ILE A 62 1.73 -19.96 -23.80
N ALA A 63 2.52 -18.92 -24.11
CA ALA A 63 2.99 -18.64 -25.48
C ALA A 63 3.81 -19.80 -26.07
N LYS A 64 4.66 -20.44 -25.26
CA LYS A 64 5.46 -21.62 -25.67
C LYS A 64 4.60 -22.79 -26.18
N HIS A 65 3.36 -22.91 -25.72
CA HIS A 65 2.46 -24.02 -26.04
C HIS A 65 1.26 -23.59 -26.90
N SER A 66 1.15 -22.30 -27.22
CA SER A 66 0.08 -21.74 -28.04
C SER A 66 0.48 -21.68 -29.52
N ALA A 67 -0.46 -21.99 -30.41
CA ALA A 67 -0.29 -21.80 -31.86
C ALA A 67 -0.54 -20.35 -32.30
N GLN A 68 -1.08 -19.49 -31.44
CA GLN A 68 -1.39 -18.09 -31.75
C GLN A 68 -0.80 -17.13 -30.71
N PRO A 69 -0.52 -15.87 -31.09
CA PRO A 69 -0.08 -14.84 -30.16
C PRO A 69 -1.09 -14.58 -29.03
N LEU A 70 -0.62 -14.23 -27.83
CA LEU A 70 -1.49 -14.00 -26.67
C LEU A 70 -2.54 -12.91 -26.90
N GLY A 71 -2.20 -11.86 -27.64
CA GLY A 71 -3.12 -10.77 -27.97
C GLY A 71 -4.31 -11.15 -28.86
N LYS A 72 -4.31 -12.37 -29.44
CA LYS A 72 -5.44 -12.90 -30.21
C LYS A 72 -6.44 -13.73 -29.39
N PHE A 73 -6.14 -13.98 -28.12
CA PHE A 73 -7.09 -14.67 -27.24
C PHE A 73 -8.20 -13.72 -26.78
N ASP A 74 -9.41 -14.25 -26.68
CA ASP A 74 -10.44 -13.59 -25.89
C ASP A 74 -9.96 -13.40 -24.45
N ARG A 75 -10.32 -12.28 -23.82
CA ARG A 75 -9.88 -11.94 -22.47
C ARG A 75 -10.22 -13.04 -21.46
N GLU A 76 -11.42 -13.60 -21.56
CA GLU A 76 -11.89 -14.68 -20.67
C GLU A 76 -11.05 -15.94 -20.84
N VAL A 77 -10.66 -16.28 -22.07
CA VAL A 77 -9.85 -17.46 -22.36
C VAL A 77 -8.43 -17.28 -21.83
N LEU A 78 -7.82 -16.11 -22.04
CA LEU A 78 -6.50 -15.80 -21.55
C LEU A 78 -6.45 -15.76 -20.01
N THR A 79 -7.47 -15.18 -19.38
CA THR A 79 -7.57 -15.15 -17.91
C THR A 79 -7.69 -16.56 -17.31
N ALA A 80 -8.50 -17.43 -17.92
CA ALA A 80 -8.59 -18.82 -17.48
C ALA A 80 -7.28 -19.60 -17.68
N LEU A 81 -6.58 -19.37 -18.80
CA LEU A 81 -5.24 -19.92 -19.04
C LEU A 81 -4.23 -19.45 -17.98
N ARG A 82 -4.21 -18.14 -17.67
CA ARG A 82 -3.32 -17.57 -16.64
C ARG A 82 -3.58 -18.16 -15.27
N LEU A 83 -4.84 -18.27 -14.85
CA LEU A 83 -5.22 -18.90 -13.59
C LEU A 83 -4.81 -20.36 -13.53
N GLY A 84 -5.03 -21.13 -14.59
CA GLY A 84 -4.63 -22.52 -14.69
C GLY A 84 -3.12 -22.69 -14.65
N ALA A 85 -2.41 -21.92 -15.46
CA ALA A 85 -0.94 -21.96 -15.53
C ALA A 85 -0.29 -21.53 -14.20
N TYR A 86 -0.82 -20.48 -13.53
CA TYR A 86 -0.35 -20.10 -12.20
C TYR A 86 -0.42 -21.26 -11.22
N GLN A 87 -1.57 -21.92 -11.11
CA GLN A 87 -1.76 -23.06 -10.22
C GLN A 87 -0.78 -24.22 -10.53
N LEU A 88 -0.56 -24.50 -11.82
CA LEU A 88 0.32 -25.58 -12.25
C LEU A 88 1.80 -25.30 -11.97
N LEU A 89 2.23 -24.04 -12.10
CA LEU A 89 3.63 -23.64 -11.98
C LEU A 89 4.03 -23.33 -10.52
N PHE A 90 3.12 -22.76 -9.73
CA PHE A 90 3.47 -22.17 -8.44
C PHE A 90 2.80 -22.82 -7.22
N LEU A 91 1.66 -23.55 -7.38
CA LEU A 91 0.93 -24.11 -6.25
C LEU A 91 1.09 -25.62 -6.16
N ASP A 92 1.97 -26.07 -5.27
CA ASP A 92 2.31 -27.51 -5.12
C ASP A 92 1.16 -28.33 -4.52
N ARG A 93 0.27 -27.71 -3.74
CA ARG A 93 -0.84 -28.39 -3.05
C ARG A 93 -2.07 -28.59 -3.92
N ILE A 94 -2.12 -28.01 -5.12
CA ILE A 94 -3.24 -28.13 -6.02
C ILE A 94 -2.96 -29.23 -7.03
N PRO A 95 -3.83 -30.27 -7.11
CA PRO A 95 -3.68 -31.32 -8.11
C PRO A 95 -3.77 -30.75 -9.53
N ALA A 96 -2.86 -31.14 -10.41
CA ALA A 96 -2.80 -30.64 -11.78
C ALA A 96 -4.12 -30.83 -12.55
N HIS A 97 -4.78 -31.99 -12.36
CA HIS A 97 -6.06 -32.25 -13.01
C HIS A 97 -7.18 -31.29 -12.56
N ALA A 98 -7.18 -30.87 -11.28
CA ALA A 98 -8.15 -29.90 -10.78
C ALA A 98 -7.94 -28.52 -11.41
N ALA A 99 -6.68 -28.03 -11.45
CA ALA A 99 -6.34 -26.76 -12.10
C ALA A 99 -6.75 -26.74 -13.56
N VAL A 100 -6.49 -27.81 -14.32
CA VAL A 100 -6.86 -27.91 -15.74
C VAL A 100 -8.38 -27.94 -15.92
N ASN A 101 -9.07 -28.85 -15.19
CA ASN A 101 -10.50 -29.06 -15.35
C ASN A 101 -11.31 -27.81 -14.98
N GLU A 102 -10.98 -27.13 -13.87
CA GLU A 102 -11.71 -25.92 -13.47
C GLU A 102 -11.44 -24.74 -14.41
N SER A 103 -10.21 -24.62 -14.97
CA SER A 103 -9.93 -23.60 -16.01
C SER A 103 -10.75 -23.82 -17.29
N VAL A 104 -10.89 -25.08 -17.70
CA VAL A 104 -11.76 -25.44 -18.85
C VAL A 104 -13.23 -25.10 -18.54
N GLU A 105 -13.68 -25.33 -17.32
CA GLU A 105 -15.05 -25.05 -16.92
C GLU A 105 -15.32 -23.53 -16.83
N LEU A 106 -14.36 -22.74 -16.37
CA LEU A 106 -14.41 -21.27 -16.40
C LEU A 106 -14.67 -20.73 -17.83
N VAL A 107 -13.93 -21.27 -18.81
CA VAL A 107 -14.09 -20.88 -20.23
C VAL A 107 -15.49 -21.20 -20.75
N LYS A 108 -16.05 -22.38 -20.38
CA LYS A 108 -17.42 -22.75 -20.76
C LYS A 108 -18.46 -21.83 -20.12
N GLN A 109 -18.30 -21.54 -18.80
CA GLN A 109 -19.18 -20.61 -18.07
C GLN A 109 -19.13 -19.20 -18.66
N ALA A 110 -17.98 -18.76 -19.16
CA ALA A 110 -17.81 -17.50 -19.87
C ALA A 110 -18.36 -17.51 -21.32
N ARG A 111 -19.09 -18.56 -21.70
CA ARG A 111 -19.66 -18.75 -23.05
C ARG A 111 -18.62 -18.82 -24.19
N LYS A 112 -17.37 -19.23 -23.85
CA LYS A 112 -16.27 -19.44 -24.79
C LYS A 112 -15.97 -20.93 -24.96
N GLY A 113 -16.99 -21.78 -24.95
CA GLY A 113 -16.88 -23.25 -24.97
C GLY A 113 -16.07 -23.82 -26.14
N SER A 114 -16.03 -23.14 -27.29
CA SER A 114 -15.21 -23.53 -28.45
C SER A 114 -13.71 -23.54 -28.13
N ALA A 115 -13.24 -22.71 -27.20
CA ALA A 115 -11.84 -22.67 -26.76
C ALA A 115 -11.48 -23.73 -25.72
N ALA A 116 -12.45 -24.46 -25.17
CA ALA A 116 -12.24 -25.43 -24.09
C ALA A 116 -11.20 -26.51 -24.39
N GLY A 117 -11.23 -27.06 -25.62
CA GLY A 117 -10.24 -28.05 -26.09
C GLY A 117 -8.82 -27.50 -26.13
N MET A 118 -8.65 -26.28 -26.62
CA MET A 118 -7.39 -25.58 -26.71
C MET A 118 -6.82 -25.27 -25.30
N VAL A 119 -7.66 -24.72 -24.41
CA VAL A 119 -7.27 -24.46 -22.99
C VAL A 119 -6.78 -25.73 -22.32
N ASN A 120 -7.50 -26.84 -22.46
CA ASN A 120 -7.12 -28.13 -21.94
C ASN A 120 -5.76 -28.61 -22.50
N ALA A 121 -5.55 -28.47 -23.82
CA ALA A 121 -4.31 -28.88 -24.48
C ALA A 121 -3.09 -28.08 -24.01
N ILE A 122 -3.22 -26.75 -23.92
CA ILE A 122 -2.14 -25.85 -23.46
C ILE A 122 -1.80 -26.16 -21.99
N LEU A 123 -2.78 -26.19 -21.11
CA LEU A 123 -2.55 -26.42 -19.67
C LEU A 123 -1.99 -27.81 -19.38
N ARG A 124 -2.39 -28.86 -20.13
CA ARG A 124 -1.79 -30.19 -19.98
C ARG A 124 -0.32 -30.24 -20.45
N LYS A 125 0.06 -29.44 -21.45
CA LYS A 125 1.47 -29.33 -21.88
C LYS A 125 2.29 -28.61 -20.80
N ILE A 126 1.76 -27.52 -20.22
CA ILE A 126 2.40 -26.81 -19.09
C ILE A 126 2.58 -27.75 -17.89
N ALA A 127 1.54 -28.54 -17.53
CA ALA A 127 1.59 -29.49 -16.42
C ALA A 127 2.67 -30.59 -16.56
N LYS A 128 3.05 -30.94 -17.80
CA LYS A 128 4.07 -31.96 -18.10
C LYS A 128 5.48 -31.37 -18.25
N GLY A 129 5.57 -30.06 -18.42
CA GLY A 129 6.82 -29.35 -18.60
C GLY A 129 7.57 -29.12 -17.28
N PRO A 130 8.82 -28.64 -17.35
CA PRO A 130 9.56 -28.18 -16.19
C PRO A 130 8.82 -26.97 -15.57
N ARG A 131 8.84 -26.89 -14.25
CA ARG A 131 8.36 -25.71 -13.51
C ARG A 131 9.44 -24.64 -13.57
N ASP A 132 9.60 -24.05 -14.73
CA ASP A 132 10.52 -22.93 -14.91
C ASP A 132 9.93 -21.69 -14.25
N ARG A 133 10.53 -21.28 -13.16
CA ARG A 133 10.19 -20.07 -12.40
C ARG A 133 11.23 -19.02 -12.74
N SER A 134 11.42 -18.74 -14.04
CA SER A 134 12.42 -17.77 -14.49
C SER A 134 12.28 -16.43 -13.77
N ASP A 135 13.39 -15.78 -13.54
CA ASP A 135 13.63 -14.84 -12.47
C ASP A 135 12.87 -13.49 -12.58
N ILE A 136 12.47 -13.05 -13.78
CA ILE A 136 11.91 -11.71 -13.96
C ILE A 136 10.50 -11.78 -14.54
N SER A 137 9.52 -11.37 -13.74
CA SER A 137 8.12 -11.23 -14.16
C SER A 137 7.73 -9.76 -14.20
N HIS A 138 8.43 -8.99 -15.04
CA HIS A 138 8.21 -7.55 -15.22
C HIS A 138 8.29 -7.22 -16.72
N PRO A 139 7.63 -6.14 -17.18
CA PRO A 139 7.84 -5.62 -18.54
C PRO A 139 9.30 -5.17 -18.74
N ASP A 140 9.90 -5.52 -19.87
CA ASP A 140 11.31 -5.22 -20.19
C ASP A 140 11.61 -3.72 -20.05
N TRP A 141 10.74 -2.86 -20.59
CA TRP A 141 10.93 -1.41 -20.55
C TRP A 141 11.07 -0.87 -19.12
N LEU A 142 10.40 -1.49 -18.15
CA LEU A 142 10.45 -1.07 -16.74
C LEU A 142 11.73 -1.54 -16.07
N VAL A 143 12.17 -2.76 -16.37
CA VAL A 143 13.47 -3.31 -15.90
C VAL A 143 14.64 -2.50 -16.48
N ASP A 144 14.58 -2.17 -17.77
CA ASP A 144 15.60 -1.35 -18.45
C ASP A 144 15.69 0.05 -17.80
N ARG A 145 14.56 0.67 -17.48
CA ARG A 145 14.53 1.96 -16.75
C ARG A 145 15.18 1.87 -15.39
N TRP A 146 14.83 0.87 -14.61
CA TRP A 146 15.45 0.71 -13.28
C TRP A 146 16.94 0.38 -13.40
N THR A 147 17.34 -0.38 -14.42
CA THR A 147 18.75 -0.63 -14.69
C THR A 147 19.50 0.66 -15.02
N GLN A 148 18.91 1.54 -15.81
CA GLN A 148 19.50 2.85 -16.14
C GLN A 148 19.55 3.79 -14.94
N ASN A 149 18.50 3.83 -14.10
CA ASN A 149 18.38 4.78 -13.01
C ASN A 149 19.13 4.33 -11.73
N TYR A 150 19.20 3.02 -11.47
CA TYR A 150 19.70 2.46 -10.21
C TYR A 150 20.85 1.47 -10.36
N GLY A 151 21.18 1.06 -11.59
CA GLY A 151 22.11 -0.02 -11.88
C GLY A 151 21.47 -1.41 -11.81
N SER A 152 22.12 -2.38 -12.47
CA SER A 152 21.57 -3.74 -12.66
C SER A 152 21.34 -4.50 -11.35
N GLU A 153 22.21 -4.31 -10.34
CA GLU A 153 22.08 -4.98 -9.05
C GLU A 153 20.83 -4.53 -8.29
N ILE A 154 20.60 -3.21 -8.21
CA ILE A 154 19.42 -2.67 -7.52
C ILE A 154 18.15 -2.98 -8.30
N ALA A 155 18.16 -2.87 -9.64
CA ALA A 155 17.04 -3.26 -10.49
C ALA A 155 16.62 -4.72 -10.25
N ARG A 156 17.60 -5.63 -10.11
CA ARG A 156 17.32 -7.03 -9.77
C ARG A 156 16.67 -7.14 -8.37
N LYS A 157 17.20 -6.48 -7.35
CA LYS A 157 16.61 -6.47 -5.99
C LYS A 157 15.17 -5.97 -5.99
N ILE A 158 14.88 -4.93 -6.78
CA ILE A 158 13.50 -4.41 -6.96
C ILE A 158 12.61 -5.50 -7.57
N CYS A 159 13.05 -6.15 -8.64
CA CYS A 159 12.29 -7.23 -9.29
C CYS A 159 12.05 -8.41 -8.34
N ASP A 160 13.07 -8.85 -7.62
CA ASP A 160 12.99 -9.96 -6.67
C ASP A 160 12.00 -9.63 -5.54
N TYR A 161 12.08 -8.43 -4.97
CA TYR A 161 11.13 -7.98 -3.94
C TYR A 161 9.69 -7.94 -4.47
N ASN A 162 9.48 -7.40 -5.67
CA ASN A 162 8.16 -7.31 -6.30
C ASN A 162 7.55 -8.69 -6.61
N ASN A 163 8.37 -9.72 -6.73
CA ASN A 163 7.94 -11.10 -6.92
C ASN A 163 7.62 -11.82 -5.60
N THR A 164 7.86 -11.19 -4.45
CA THR A 164 7.46 -11.73 -3.14
C THR A 164 6.09 -11.24 -2.70
N ALA A 165 5.46 -11.96 -1.78
CA ALA A 165 4.29 -11.45 -1.05
C ALA A 165 4.81 -10.58 0.12
N PRO A 166 4.65 -9.25 0.08
CA PRO A 166 5.17 -8.39 1.14
C PRO A 166 4.41 -8.63 2.43
N ARG A 167 5.11 -8.61 3.56
CA ARG A 167 4.47 -8.64 4.86
C ARG A 167 3.63 -7.38 5.08
N GLN A 168 2.49 -7.53 5.73
CA GLN A 168 1.67 -6.37 6.08
C GLN A 168 2.32 -5.62 7.24
N ALA A 169 2.69 -4.37 7.01
CA ALA A 169 3.05 -3.45 8.08
C ALA A 169 1.78 -2.79 8.62
N VAL A 170 1.74 -2.66 9.93
CA VAL A 170 0.63 -2.06 10.67
C VAL A 170 1.18 -1.09 11.71
N ARG A 171 0.35 -0.16 12.13
CA ARG A 171 0.62 0.69 13.29
C ARG A 171 -0.53 0.67 14.27
N ILE A 172 -0.22 0.92 15.53
CA ILE A 172 -1.20 1.15 16.58
C ILE A 172 -1.62 2.61 16.51
N SER A 173 -2.93 2.87 16.51
CA SER A 173 -3.48 4.22 16.57
C SER A 173 -3.61 4.69 18.01
N THR A 174 -3.30 5.95 18.25
CA THR A 174 -3.50 6.62 19.53
C THR A 174 -4.85 7.34 19.63
N ILE A 175 -5.55 7.51 18.50
CA ILE A 175 -6.91 8.06 18.48
C ILE A 175 -7.88 6.99 18.97
N GLN A 176 -8.54 7.26 20.11
CA GLN A 176 -9.60 6.40 20.64
C GLN A 176 -10.88 6.61 19.83
N SER A 177 -11.46 5.52 19.34
CA SER A 177 -12.84 5.56 18.84
C SER A 177 -13.79 5.65 20.04
N ASN A 178 -14.55 6.74 20.16
CA ASN A 178 -15.68 6.87 21.11
C ASN A 178 -16.84 5.96 20.68
N VAL A 179 -16.66 4.66 20.78
CA VAL A 179 -17.75 3.69 20.66
C VAL A 179 -17.93 3.08 22.05
N GLY A 180 -18.92 3.59 22.77
CA GLY A 180 -19.37 2.97 24.02
C GLY A 180 -19.93 1.58 23.74
N THR A 181 -19.24 0.55 24.23
CA THR A 181 -19.80 -0.79 24.34
C THR A 181 -19.47 -1.32 25.72
N ALA A 182 -20.51 -1.48 26.53
CA ALA A 182 -20.47 -2.33 27.71
C ALA A 182 -20.45 -3.80 27.24
N ALA A 183 -19.46 -4.59 27.67
CA ALA A 183 -19.43 -6.02 27.46
C ALA A 183 -19.26 -6.76 28.79
N PRO A 184 -19.95 -7.91 29.00
CA PRO A 184 -19.83 -8.72 30.21
C PRO A 184 -18.61 -9.63 30.15
N GLY A 185 -18.01 -9.90 31.32
CA GLY A 185 -16.75 -10.60 31.51
C GLY A 185 -16.76 -12.08 31.14
N CYS A 186 -15.59 -12.56 30.78
CA CYS A 186 -15.24 -13.98 30.67
C CYS A 186 -13.92 -14.29 31.39
N PRO A 187 -13.71 -15.48 31.97
CA PRO A 187 -12.68 -15.76 32.96
C PRO A 187 -11.29 -16.08 32.33
N ARG A 188 -10.26 -15.77 33.12
CA ARG A 188 -8.84 -15.95 32.81
C ARG A 188 -8.42 -17.43 32.84
N ALA A 189 -7.56 -17.80 31.87
CA ALA A 189 -6.69 -18.99 31.97
C ALA A 189 -5.24 -18.52 32.22
N GLU A 190 -4.61 -19.10 33.23
CA GLU A 190 -3.24 -18.80 33.64
C GLU A 190 -2.22 -19.60 32.83
N GLY A 191 -1.11 -18.93 32.42
CA GLY A 191 0.09 -19.54 31.85
C GLY A 191 1.22 -18.51 31.70
N PRO A 192 2.52 -18.89 31.68
CA PRO A 192 3.59 -18.10 32.26
C PRO A 192 4.25 -17.03 31.38
N ILE A 193 4.52 -15.93 32.01
CA ILE A 193 5.54 -14.88 31.89
C ILE A 193 6.22 -14.63 30.51
N GLY A 194 5.79 -13.59 29.82
CA GLY A 194 6.53 -12.93 28.75
C GLY A 194 6.65 -11.41 29.03
N LYS A 195 7.85 -10.89 28.91
CA LYS A 195 8.28 -9.54 29.28
C LYS A 195 7.33 -8.41 28.83
N ARG A 196 6.89 -7.60 29.79
CA ARG A 196 6.25 -6.29 29.59
C ARG A 196 7.20 -5.34 28.87
N ILE A 197 6.72 -4.76 27.78
CA ILE A 197 7.28 -3.50 27.26
C ILE A 197 6.47 -2.40 27.94
N GLU A 198 7.07 -1.79 28.96
CA GLU A 198 6.49 -0.63 29.63
C GLU A 198 6.66 0.60 28.74
N ALA A 199 5.54 1.18 28.37
CA ALA A 199 5.52 2.53 27.81
C ALA A 199 5.71 3.50 28.98
N ASN A 200 6.93 4.03 29.16
CA ASN A 200 7.21 5.13 30.06
C ASN A 200 6.55 6.40 29.52
N SER A 201 5.40 6.74 30.09
CA SER A 201 4.87 8.10 30.09
C SER A 201 4.84 8.58 31.53
N GLU A 202 5.76 9.51 31.85
CA GLU A 202 5.71 10.23 33.13
C GLU A 202 4.41 11.02 33.27
N PRO A 203 3.79 11.03 34.47
CA PRO A 203 2.57 11.78 34.70
C PRO A 203 2.91 13.25 34.98
N ASN A 204 2.50 14.15 34.11
CA ASN A 204 2.48 15.57 34.43
C ASN A 204 1.26 15.86 35.33
N ARG A 205 1.56 16.22 36.58
CA ARG A 205 0.58 16.62 37.60
C ARG A 205 0.04 18.02 37.29
N ALA A 206 -1.24 18.10 37.00
CA ALA A 206 -2.06 19.24 37.44
C ALA A 206 -3.48 18.71 37.65
N ALA A 207 -3.88 18.64 38.91
CA ALA A 207 -5.22 18.30 39.34
C ALA A 207 -6.13 19.53 39.22
N VAL A 208 -7.28 19.41 38.55
CA VAL A 208 -8.50 20.16 38.89
C VAL A 208 -9.71 19.29 38.47
N ASP A 209 -10.56 19.08 39.48
CA ASP A 209 -11.97 18.67 39.49
C ASP A 209 -12.47 17.37 38.84
N GLY A 210 -12.74 16.48 39.70
CA GLY A 210 -13.74 15.47 40.01
C GLY A 210 -14.82 15.12 38.97
N GLN A 211 -14.46 14.37 37.91
CA GLN A 211 -15.36 13.38 37.28
C GLN A 211 -14.59 12.09 37.05
N PRO A 212 -15.19 10.90 37.28
CA PRO A 212 -14.50 9.64 37.00
C PRO A 212 -14.29 9.50 35.52
N ARG A 213 -13.04 9.65 35.07
CA ARG A 213 -12.64 9.25 33.74
C ARG A 213 -12.92 7.76 33.57
N ALA A 214 -13.77 7.41 32.61
CA ALA A 214 -13.98 6.02 32.21
C ALA A 214 -12.63 5.35 32.01
N ALA A 215 -12.46 4.18 32.64
CA ALA A 215 -11.23 3.39 32.52
C ALA A 215 -10.95 3.15 31.03
N VAL A 216 -9.78 3.63 30.57
CA VAL A 216 -9.27 3.33 29.23
C VAL A 216 -9.09 1.82 29.18
N PRO A 217 -9.74 1.09 28.26
CA PRO A 217 -9.47 -0.34 28.11
C PRO A 217 -7.98 -0.49 27.74
N THR A 218 -7.20 -1.05 28.64
CA THR A 218 -5.79 -1.40 28.40
C THR A 218 -5.77 -2.57 27.43
N TRP A 219 -5.74 -2.25 26.13
CA TRP A 219 -5.52 -3.22 25.07
C TRP A 219 -4.05 -3.67 25.10
N SER A 220 -3.81 -4.97 25.03
CA SER A 220 -2.49 -5.54 25.01
C SER A 220 -2.25 -6.29 23.69
N LEU A 221 -0.99 -6.46 23.31
CA LEU A 221 -0.62 -7.33 22.18
C LEU A 221 -1.05 -8.78 22.41
N ASP A 222 -1.34 -9.16 23.65
CA ASP A 222 -1.81 -10.49 24.02
C ASP A 222 -3.26 -10.72 23.57
N ASP A 223 -4.09 -9.67 23.48
CA ASP A 223 -5.45 -9.78 22.94
C ASP A 223 -5.45 -10.19 21.46
N LEU A 224 -4.47 -9.74 20.68
CA LEU A 224 -4.30 -10.16 19.28
C LEU A 224 -3.82 -11.61 19.14
N ARG A 225 -3.02 -12.09 20.09
CA ARG A 225 -2.58 -13.50 20.11
C ARG A 225 -3.75 -14.43 20.34
N ALA A 226 -4.73 -14.02 21.13
CA ALA A 226 -5.96 -14.76 21.33
C ALA A 226 -6.77 -14.92 20.03
N ASP A 227 -6.71 -13.92 19.13
CA ASP A 227 -7.29 -13.98 17.78
C ASP A 227 -6.42 -14.75 16.76
N GLY A 228 -5.33 -15.39 17.20
CA GLY A 228 -4.39 -16.12 16.33
C GLY A 228 -3.48 -15.22 15.50
N ILE A 229 -3.38 -13.95 15.83
CA ILE A 229 -2.55 -12.95 15.13
C ILE A 229 -1.21 -12.81 15.85
N CYS A 230 -0.13 -13.00 15.09
CA CYS A 230 1.22 -12.78 15.57
C CYS A 230 1.80 -11.52 14.92
N LEU A 231 2.11 -10.52 15.75
CA LEU A 231 2.81 -9.31 15.35
C LEU A 231 4.24 -9.33 15.87
N VAL A 232 5.15 -8.79 15.07
CA VAL A 232 6.56 -8.57 15.43
C VAL A 232 6.91 -7.10 15.22
N PRO A 233 7.94 -6.55 15.87
CA PRO A 233 8.38 -5.17 15.62
C PRO A 233 8.64 -4.93 14.13
N GLY A 234 8.39 -3.70 13.68
CA GLY A 234 8.76 -3.22 12.36
C GLY A 234 10.28 -3.18 12.17
N ASN A 235 10.72 -2.86 10.97
CA ASN A 235 12.15 -2.82 10.65
C ASN A 235 12.69 -1.40 10.56
N LEU A 236 11.82 -0.43 10.28
CA LEU A 236 12.19 0.96 10.05
C LEU A 236 11.74 1.87 11.18
N LEU A 237 10.54 1.67 11.71
CA LEU A 237 9.94 2.54 12.71
C LEU A 237 9.57 1.79 13.99
N ARG A 238 9.88 2.40 15.15
CA ARG A 238 9.62 1.80 16.47
C ARG A 238 8.15 1.48 16.73
N ASN A 239 7.25 2.34 16.25
CA ASN A 239 5.80 2.19 16.46
C ASN A 239 5.12 1.39 15.36
N ALA A 240 5.89 0.90 14.38
CA ALA A 240 5.40 -0.01 13.36
C ALA A 240 5.51 -1.46 13.83
N LEU A 241 4.56 -2.26 13.40
CA LEU A 241 4.53 -3.70 13.61
C LEU A 241 4.37 -4.41 12.26
N THR A 242 4.83 -5.64 12.18
CA THR A 242 4.70 -6.48 10.99
C THR A 242 3.90 -7.72 11.33
N VAL A 243 2.92 -8.05 10.50
CA VAL A 243 2.13 -9.27 10.64
C VAL A 243 3.00 -10.48 10.25
N LYS A 244 3.30 -11.34 11.22
CA LYS A 244 4.04 -12.59 11.01
C LYS A 244 3.09 -13.72 10.57
N SER A 245 1.91 -13.78 11.19
CA SER A 245 0.85 -14.75 10.86
C SER A 245 -0.51 -14.25 11.34
N GLY A 246 -1.58 -14.81 10.78
CA GLY A 246 -2.97 -14.45 11.07
C GLY A 246 -3.51 -13.38 10.09
N ASP A 247 -4.81 -13.16 10.16
CA ASP A 247 -5.52 -12.16 9.34
C ASP A 247 -6.05 -11.05 10.23
N ILE A 248 -5.34 -9.91 10.24
CA ILE A 248 -5.69 -8.76 11.08
C ILE A 248 -7.02 -8.11 10.69
N THR A 249 -7.48 -8.26 9.44
CA THR A 249 -8.68 -7.59 8.94
C THR A 249 -9.95 -8.07 9.63
N HIS A 250 -9.90 -9.24 10.28
CA HIS A 250 -11.00 -9.85 11.03
C HIS A 250 -10.88 -9.61 12.55
N SER A 251 -9.78 -9.04 13.03
CA SER A 251 -9.61 -8.73 14.46
C SER A 251 -10.54 -7.61 14.91
N GLU A 252 -10.89 -7.62 16.19
CA GLU A 252 -11.61 -6.52 16.82
C GLU A 252 -10.80 -5.22 16.76
N ALA A 253 -9.50 -5.30 17.03
CA ALA A 253 -8.57 -4.17 16.97
C ALA A 253 -8.56 -3.47 15.61
N PHE A 254 -8.67 -4.22 14.50
CA PHE A 254 -8.78 -3.63 13.16
C PHE A 254 -10.16 -3.02 12.92
N ARG A 255 -11.25 -3.71 13.33
CA ARG A 255 -12.61 -3.17 13.20
C ARG A 255 -12.81 -1.90 14.01
N GLU A 256 -12.22 -1.82 15.19
CA GLU A 256 -12.20 -0.64 16.05
C GLU A 256 -11.15 0.40 15.65
N ARG A 257 -10.40 0.13 14.56
CA ARG A 257 -9.38 1.03 14.01
C ARG A 257 -8.25 1.37 14.98
N ARG A 258 -8.00 0.49 15.92
CA ARG A 258 -6.82 0.51 16.80
C ARG A 258 -5.56 0.05 16.05
N LEU A 259 -5.74 -0.85 15.06
CA LEU A 259 -4.70 -1.25 14.11
C LEU A 259 -5.01 -0.68 12.73
N ILE A 260 -4.00 -0.13 12.10
CA ILE A 260 -4.07 0.45 10.74
C ILE A 260 -3.01 -0.21 9.87
N ILE A 261 -3.43 -0.75 8.73
CA ILE A 261 -2.51 -1.27 7.72
C ILE A 261 -1.89 -0.07 7.01
N GLN A 262 -0.57 0.07 7.14
CA GLN A 262 0.18 1.13 6.46
C GLN A 262 1.66 0.74 6.37
N ASP A 263 2.25 0.84 5.18
CA ASP A 263 3.68 0.59 4.99
C ASP A 263 4.55 1.56 5.81
N GLU A 264 5.71 1.07 6.29
CA GLU A 264 6.58 1.86 7.17
C GLU A 264 7.16 3.10 6.47
N ALA A 265 7.46 3.02 5.17
CA ALA A 265 7.93 4.19 4.42
C ALA A 265 6.81 5.24 4.27
N SER A 266 5.55 4.81 4.07
CA SER A 266 4.39 5.70 4.09
C SER A 266 4.17 6.37 5.45
N GLN A 267 4.42 5.64 6.55
CA GLN A 267 4.40 6.19 7.90
C GLN A 267 5.52 7.22 8.08
N LEU A 268 6.75 6.91 7.64
CA LEU A 268 7.90 7.80 7.73
C LEU A 268 7.65 9.13 6.99
N VAL A 269 7.07 9.10 5.79
CA VAL A 269 6.68 10.32 5.07
C VAL A 269 5.74 11.20 5.91
N ALA A 270 4.76 10.61 6.60
CA ALA A 270 3.86 11.38 7.47
C ALA A 270 4.60 11.98 8.68
N LEU A 271 5.62 11.30 9.22
CA LEU A 271 6.46 11.82 10.31
C LEU A 271 7.31 13.03 9.87
N LEU A 272 7.77 13.07 8.62
CA LEU A 272 8.51 14.22 8.08
C LEU A 272 7.69 15.52 8.03
N VAL A 273 6.35 15.44 8.06
CA VAL A 273 5.49 16.63 8.12
C VAL A 273 5.75 17.44 9.40
N GLY A 274 6.05 16.75 10.50
CA GLY A 274 6.47 17.34 11.75
C GLY A 274 5.35 18.04 12.52
N LYS A 275 5.71 19.00 13.36
CA LYS A 275 4.80 19.76 14.23
C LYS A 275 4.35 21.06 13.56
N GLY A 276 3.09 21.47 13.83
CA GLY A 276 2.49 22.70 13.31
C GLY A 276 1.14 22.98 13.97
N LYS A 277 0.49 24.07 13.56
CA LYS A 277 -0.84 24.48 14.02
C LYS A 277 -1.92 24.33 12.94
N ALA A 278 -1.55 24.59 11.69
CA ALA A 278 -2.44 24.53 10.55
C ALA A 278 -1.84 23.65 9.44
N PHE A 279 -2.53 22.57 9.09
CA PHE A 279 -2.07 21.59 8.12
C PHE A 279 -3.00 21.52 6.91
N LEU A 280 -2.40 21.26 5.74
CA LEU A 280 -3.09 20.88 4.52
C LEU A 280 -2.53 19.56 4.01
N ASP A 281 -3.39 18.58 3.77
CA ASP A 281 -3.08 17.34 3.05
C ASP A 281 -3.83 17.36 1.72
N CYS A 282 -3.11 17.54 0.61
CA CYS A 282 -3.69 17.83 -0.71
C CYS A 282 -4.28 16.60 -1.41
N CYS A 283 -3.81 15.39 -1.10
CA CYS A 283 -4.22 14.14 -1.75
C CYS A 283 -4.42 13.04 -0.68
N ALA A 284 -5.31 13.32 0.26
CA ALA A 284 -5.32 12.67 1.56
C ALA A 284 -5.82 11.22 1.61
N ALA A 285 -6.64 10.77 0.61
CA ALA A 285 -7.23 9.42 0.68
C ALA A 285 -6.20 8.30 0.48
N PRO A 286 -6.33 7.21 1.25
CA PRO A 286 -7.43 6.84 2.14
C PRO A 286 -7.34 7.41 3.57
N GLY A 287 -6.29 8.18 3.94
CA GLY A 287 -6.20 8.87 5.23
C GLY A 287 -5.11 8.39 6.18
N GLY A 288 -4.29 7.44 5.80
CA GLY A 288 -3.24 6.89 6.66
C GLY A 288 -2.23 7.94 7.12
N LYS A 289 -1.76 8.82 6.22
CA LYS A 289 -0.83 9.91 6.53
C LYS A 289 -1.52 11.02 7.32
N THR A 290 -2.71 11.46 6.88
CA THR A 290 -3.55 12.45 7.59
C THR A 290 -3.76 12.06 9.04
N ARG A 291 -4.02 10.78 9.31
CA ARG A 291 -4.26 10.28 10.66
C ARG A 291 -3.00 10.35 11.54
N ILE A 292 -1.82 10.04 11.01
CA ILE A 292 -0.55 10.21 11.75
C ILE A 292 -0.34 11.69 12.10
N ILE A 293 -0.57 12.60 11.14
CA ILE A 293 -0.47 14.04 11.37
C ILE A 293 -1.43 14.47 12.48
N ALA A 294 -2.67 14.00 12.48
CA ALA A 294 -3.69 14.32 13.48
C ALA A 294 -3.30 13.79 14.87
N GLU A 295 -2.83 12.55 14.96
CA GLU A 295 -2.39 11.92 16.19
C GLU A 295 -1.19 12.65 16.81
N GLN A 296 -0.25 13.09 15.97
CA GLN A 296 0.91 13.83 16.45
C GLN A 296 0.62 15.29 16.82
N ASN A 297 -0.46 15.87 16.29
CA ASN A 297 -0.80 17.29 16.46
C ASN A 297 -2.26 17.45 16.93
N PRO A 298 -2.62 17.02 18.15
CA PRO A 298 -4.02 16.99 18.60
C PRO A 298 -4.65 18.38 18.70
N ASP A 299 -3.86 19.41 19.01
CA ASP A 299 -4.32 20.79 19.18
C ASP A 299 -4.26 21.63 17.87
N SER A 300 -4.09 20.96 16.72
CA SER A 300 -3.98 21.60 15.41
C SER A 300 -5.27 21.55 14.62
N THR A 301 -5.32 22.28 13.51
CA THR A 301 -6.36 22.15 12.49
C THR A 301 -5.80 21.54 11.23
N ILE A 302 -6.43 20.48 10.72
CA ILE A 302 -5.98 19.77 9.52
C ILE A 302 -7.08 19.83 8.47
N MET A 303 -6.74 20.30 7.29
CA MET A 303 -7.58 20.24 6.11
C MET A 303 -7.08 19.12 5.22
N ALA A 304 -7.93 18.13 4.96
CA ALA A 304 -7.63 16.99 4.13
C ALA A 304 -8.47 17.03 2.85
N MET A 305 -7.81 17.09 1.70
CA MET A 305 -8.46 17.18 0.39
C MET A 305 -8.38 15.85 -0.35
N GLU A 306 -9.45 15.52 -1.05
CA GLU A 306 -9.51 14.40 -1.98
C GLU A 306 -10.39 14.77 -3.18
N LEU A 307 -9.88 14.46 -4.39
CA LEU A 307 -10.56 14.80 -5.63
C LEU A 307 -11.93 14.11 -5.78
N HIS A 308 -12.01 12.83 -5.40
CA HIS A 308 -13.20 12.02 -5.63
C HIS A 308 -14.14 12.01 -4.42
N PRO A 309 -15.42 12.44 -4.54
CA PRO A 309 -16.34 12.53 -3.42
C PRO A 309 -16.52 11.21 -2.64
N HIS A 310 -16.55 10.06 -3.34
CA HIS A 310 -16.67 8.76 -2.67
C HIS A 310 -15.44 8.41 -1.84
N ARG A 311 -14.22 8.77 -2.29
CA ARG A 311 -12.97 8.58 -1.54
C ARG A 311 -12.88 9.59 -0.38
N ALA A 312 -13.34 10.82 -0.56
CA ALA A 312 -13.45 11.80 0.52
C ALA A 312 -14.42 11.33 1.62
N ALA A 313 -15.55 10.71 1.25
CA ALA A 313 -16.45 10.11 2.21
C ALA A 313 -15.81 8.92 2.98
N LEU A 314 -15.00 8.10 2.29
CA LEU A 314 -14.22 7.03 2.92
C LEU A 314 -13.16 7.61 3.86
N LEU A 315 -12.40 8.61 3.41
CA LEU A 315 -11.39 9.33 4.19
C LEU A 315 -11.99 9.84 5.51
N LYS A 316 -13.14 10.52 5.46
CA LYS A 316 -13.85 11.01 6.64
C LYS A 316 -14.20 9.89 7.63
N LYS A 317 -14.61 8.73 7.12
CA LYS A 317 -14.90 7.54 7.94
C LYS A 317 -13.65 6.94 8.57
N LEU A 318 -12.50 6.99 7.89
CA LEU A 318 -11.28 6.32 8.33
C LEU A 318 -10.44 7.16 9.29
N VAL A 319 -10.38 8.47 9.12
CA VAL A 319 -9.55 9.34 9.96
C VAL A 319 -10.11 9.54 11.36
N MET A 320 -11.42 9.74 11.51
CA MET A 320 -12.15 9.85 12.80
C MET A 320 -11.45 10.75 13.84
N SER A 321 -11.07 11.95 13.45
CA SER A 321 -10.43 12.92 14.33
C SER A 321 -11.14 14.26 14.23
N ASP A 322 -11.45 14.88 15.38
CA ASP A 322 -12.22 16.13 15.45
C ASP A 322 -11.44 17.33 14.90
N ASN A 323 -10.10 17.24 14.89
CA ASN A 323 -9.23 18.26 14.34
C ASN A 323 -9.02 18.17 12.82
N VAL A 324 -9.68 17.20 12.13
CA VAL A 324 -9.57 16.98 10.68
C VAL A 324 -10.85 17.35 9.96
N ARG A 325 -10.76 18.30 9.04
CA ARG A 325 -11.82 18.66 8.10
C ARG A 325 -11.55 18.09 6.72
N VAL A 326 -12.40 17.20 6.25
CA VAL A 326 -12.31 16.60 4.91
C VAL A 326 -13.10 17.41 3.90
N ILE A 327 -12.49 17.66 2.73
CA ILE A 327 -13.09 18.39 1.61
C ILE A 327 -12.92 17.56 0.33
N ALA A 328 -14.02 17.42 -0.44
CA ALA A 328 -13.95 16.89 -1.80
C ALA A 328 -13.64 18.05 -2.75
N ALA A 329 -12.41 18.16 -3.23
CA ALA A 329 -11.96 19.25 -4.11
C ALA A 329 -10.71 18.83 -4.91
N ASP A 330 -10.50 19.50 -6.04
CA ASP A 330 -9.29 19.37 -6.84
C ASP A 330 -8.15 20.21 -6.21
N ALA A 331 -7.05 19.57 -5.84
CA ALA A 331 -5.89 20.23 -5.23
C ALA A 331 -5.19 21.25 -6.16
N ARG A 332 -5.44 21.18 -7.47
CA ARG A 332 -4.94 22.16 -8.45
C ARG A 332 -5.72 23.48 -8.41
N GLN A 333 -6.94 23.44 -7.86
CA GLN A 333 -7.87 24.58 -7.80
C GLN A 333 -8.39 24.73 -6.38
N PHE A 334 -7.48 25.11 -5.47
CA PHE A 334 -7.82 25.19 -4.05
C PHE A 334 -8.89 26.29 -3.81
N PRO A 335 -10.04 25.95 -3.19
CA PRO A 335 -11.19 26.84 -3.14
C PRO A 335 -11.13 27.92 -2.06
N LEU A 336 -10.06 28.01 -1.27
CA LEU A 336 -9.96 28.90 -0.11
C LEU A 336 -8.64 29.68 -0.10
N ASP A 337 -8.70 30.97 0.20
CA ASP A 337 -7.51 31.78 0.47
C ASP A 337 -7.07 31.60 1.93
N LYS A 338 -6.39 30.48 2.20
CA LYS A 338 -5.86 30.12 3.51
C LYS A 338 -4.40 29.67 3.39
N LYS A 339 -3.57 30.05 4.36
CA LYS A 339 -2.18 29.60 4.47
C LYS A 339 -2.05 28.57 5.60
N PHE A 340 -1.07 27.68 5.44
CA PHE A 340 -0.82 26.57 6.36
C PHE A 340 0.66 26.50 6.75
N ASP A 341 0.94 26.13 7.98
CA ASP A 341 2.31 25.96 8.48
C ASP A 341 2.97 24.74 7.87
N ARG A 342 2.15 23.72 7.58
CA ARG A 342 2.57 22.43 7.03
C ARG A 342 1.64 22.01 5.90
N VAL A 343 2.21 21.67 4.79
CA VAL A 343 1.48 21.17 3.61
C VAL A 343 2.07 19.81 3.21
N LEU A 344 1.22 18.82 3.03
CA LEU A 344 1.58 17.52 2.47
C LEU A 344 0.98 17.40 1.06
N VAL A 345 1.84 17.07 0.11
CA VAL A 345 1.46 16.68 -1.25
C VAL A 345 1.94 15.25 -1.46
N ASP A 346 1.13 14.27 -1.01
CA ASP A 346 1.34 12.86 -1.34
C ASP A 346 0.75 12.61 -2.72
N ALA A 347 1.54 12.94 -3.74
CA ALA A 347 1.03 13.12 -5.09
C ALA A 347 0.57 11.81 -5.75
N PRO A 348 -0.54 11.83 -6.52
CA PRO A 348 -0.89 10.70 -7.37
C PRO A 348 0.25 10.42 -8.35
N CYS A 349 0.71 9.18 -8.40
CA CYS A 349 1.90 8.77 -9.12
C CYS A 349 1.73 7.39 -9.78
N SER A 350 2.75 6.95 -10.52
CA SER A 350 2.77 5.63 -11.17
C SER A 350 2.69 4.46 -10.19
N GLY A 351 3.10 4.65 -8.93
CA GLY A 351 3.07 3.62 -7.90
C GLY A 351 4.12 2.51 -8.07
N THR A 352 5.16 2.74 -8.87
CA THR A 352 6.18 1.72 -9.18
C THR A 352 6.98 1.23 -7.96
N GLY A 353 6.96 1.98 -6.86
CA GLY A 353 7.52 1.56 -5.57
C GLY A 353 6.67 0.56 -4.78
N THR A 354 5.42 0.29 -5.20
CA THR A 354 4.45 -0.53 -4.45
C THR A 354 4.02 -1.80 -5.18
N LEU A 355 4.77 -2.24 -6.21
CA LEU A 355 4.38 -3.35 -7.08
C LEU A 355 4.25 -4.70 -6.37
N ALA A 356 4.95 -4.91 -5.26
CA ALA A 356 4.77 -6.10 -4.44
C ALA A 356 3.34 -6.22 -3.89
N ARG A 357 2.71 -5.07 -3.56
CA ARG A 357 1.34 -4.96 -3.04
C ARG A 357 0.30 -4.78 -4.14
N ASN A 358 0.66 -4.09 -5.22
CA ASN A 358 -0.21 -3.73 -6.34
C ASN A 358 0.39 -4.23 -7.67
N PRO A 359 0.53 -5.56 -7.87
CA PRO A 359 1.23 -6.14 -9.02
C PRO A 359 0.56 -5.85 -10.35
N GLU A 360 -0.72 -5.47 -10.36
CA GLU A 360 -1.44 -5.05 -11.57
C GLU A 360 -0.86 -3.80 -12.22
N ILE A 361 -0.26 -2.92 -11.45
CA ILE A 361 0.30 -1.66 -11.94
C ILE A 361 1.32 -1.91 -13.05
N LYS A 362 2.25 -2.85 -12.86
CA LYS A 362 3.31 -3.12 -13.84
C LYS A 362 2.82 -3.60 -15.21
N TRP A 363 1.56 -4.07 -15.29
CA TRP A 363 0.98 -4.59 -16.53
C TRP A 363 0.12 -3.58 -17.27
N ARG A 364 -0.36 -2.54 -16.60
CA ARG A 364 -1.18 -1.48 -17.19
C ARG A 364 -0.41 -0.17 -17.42
N LEU A 365 0.63 0.09 -16.62
CA LEU A 365 1.48 1.27 -16.75
C LEU A 365 2.24 1.25 -18.07
N LYS A 366 2.32 2.41 -18.73
CA LYS A 366 3.09 2.64 -19.94
C LYS A 366 4.13 3.71 -19.71
N ALA A 367 5.19 3.73 -20.51
CA ALA A 367 6.27 4.69 -20.37
C ALA A 367 5.80 6.15 -20.52
N GLU A 368 4.84 6.41 -21.41
CA GLU A 368 4.25 7.74 -21.63
C GLU A 368 3.43 8.25 -20.45
N ASP A 369 2.88 7.35 -19.62
CA ASP A 369 2.10 7.73 -18.44
C ASP A 369 2.94 8.49 -17.41
N ILE A 370 4.24 8.18 -17.31
CA ILE A 370 5.15 8.81 -16.35
C ILE A 370 5.25 10.32 -16.59
N LEU A 371 5.42 10.73 -17.85
CA LEU A 371 5.51 12.17 -18.19
C LEU A 371 4.17 12.88 -18.01
N ARG A 372 3.06 12.20 -18.29
CA ARG A 372 1.72 12.75 -18.03
C ARG A 372 1.48 12.95 -16.54
N LEU A 373 1.89 11.99 -15.70
CA LEU A 373 1.80 12.09 -14.24
C LEU A 373 2.69 13.20 -13.69
N GLN A 374 3.92 13.37 -14.22
CA GLN A 374 4.80 14.48 -13.86
C GLN A 374 4.10 15.84 -14.08
N GLY A 375 3.45 16.03 -15.23
CA GLY A 375 2.71 17.27 -15.51
C GLY A 375 1.63 17.53 -14.45
N TYR A 376 0.85 16.51 -14.13
CA TYR A 376 -0.21 16.59 -13.12
C TYR A 376 0.35 16.88 -11.71
N GLN A 377 1.47 16.26 -11.36
CA GLN A 377 2.15 16.48 -10.07
C GLN A 377 2.69 17.91 -9.95
N LEU A 378 3.23 18.47 -11.03
CA LEU A 378 3.68 19.87 -11.07
C LEU A 378 2.52 20.86 -10.86
N GLU A 379 1.37 20.62 -11.46
CA GLU A 379 0.17 21.44 -11.25
C GLU A 379 -0.28 21.42 -9.78
N ILE A 380 -0.35 20.23 -9.16
CA ILE A 380 -0.72 20.10 -7.75
C ILE A 380 0.31 20.78 -6.85
N LEU A 381 1.61 20.56 -7.10
CA LEU A 381 2.68 21.13 -6.29
C LEU A 381 2.68 22.65 -6.38
N ALA A 382 2.56 23.23 -7.57
CA ALA A 382 2.49 24.67 -7.77
C ALA A 382 1.29 25.30 -7.03
N ALA A 383 0.12 24.67 -7.10
CA ALA A 383 -1.06 25.12 -6.37
C ALA A 383 -0.84 25.03 -4.85
N ALA A 384 -0.29 23.94 -4.35
CA ALA A 384 -0.01 23.74 -2.94
C ALA A 384 1.01 24.74 -2.37
N MET A 385 2.05 25.09 -3.14
CA MET A 385 3.06 26.09 -2.76
C MET A 385 2.43 27.46 -2.46
N ASN A 386 1.38 27.85 -3.17
CA ASN A 386 0.65 29.09 -2.91
C ASN A 386 -0.05 29.10 -1.53
N HIS A 387 -0.26 27.96 -0.90
CA HIS A 387 -0.94 27.84 0.39
C HIS A 387 0.01 27.65 1.57
N VAL A 388 1.33 27.64 1.35
CA VAL A 388 2.33 27.62 2.42
C VAL A 388 2.46 29.01 3.03
N ALA A 389 2.40 29.08 4.37
CA ALA A 389 2.68 30.31 5.12
C ALA A 389 4.17 30.69 5.02
N PRO A 390 4.56 31.98 5.20
CA PRO A 390 5.98 32.34 5.36
C PRO A 390 6.62 31.52 6.50
N GLY A 391 7.81 30.97 6.27
CA GLY A 391 8.49 30.04 7.20
C GLY A 391 7.82 28.66 7.31
N GLY A 392 6.73 28.42 6.57
CA GLY A 392 6.06 27.13 6.52
C GLY A 392 6.79 26.11 5.66
N ARG A 393 6.45 24.82 5.82
CA ARG A 393 7.06 23.70 5.09
C ARG A 393 6.03 22.95 4.26
N LEU A 394 6.46 22.53 3.07
CA LEU A 394 5.73 21.65 2.19
C LEU A 394 6.53 20.36 2.03
N ILE A 395 5.88 19.23 2.26
CA ILE A 395 6.42 17.90 2.01
C ILE A 395 5.77 17.37 0.73
N TYR A 396 6.59 17.16 -0.30
CA TYR A 396 6.18 16.45 -1.51
C TYR A 396 6.58 15.00 -1.38
N SER A 397 5.68 14.07 -1.71
CA SER A 397 5.98 12.63 -1.68
C SER A 397 5.28 11.88 -2.80
N THR A 398 5.88 10.76 -3.19
CA THR A 398 5.32 9.76 -4.10
C THR A 398 5.68 8.36 -3.64
N CYS A 399 4.90 7.36 -4.05
CA CYS A 399 5.30 5.95 -4.00
C CYS A 399 5.86 5.48 -5.35
N SER A 400 6.56 6.34 -6.07
CA SER A 400 7.18 6.06 -7.36
C SER A 400 8.69 5.90 -7.25
N LEU A 401 9.26 5.04 -8.08
CA LEU A 401 10.70 4.91 -8.27
C LEU A 401 11.22 5.79 -9.43
N GLU A 402 10.34 6.47 -10.15
CA GLU A 402 10.68 7.18 -11.37
C GLU A 402 11.22 8.59 -11.08
N PRO A 403 12.44 8.94 -11.54
CA PRO A 403 13.02 10.27 -11.29
C PRO A 403 12.17 11.41 -11.82
N GLU A 404 11.40 11.18 -12.91
CA GLU A 404 10.50 12.16 -13.49
C GLU A 404 9.41 12.61 -12.50
N GLU A 405 8.91 11.69 -11.68
CA GLU A 405 7.86 11.94 -10.69
C GLU A 405 8.43 12.42 -9.34
N ASN A 406 9.74 12.37 -9.19
CA ASN A 406 10.47 12.61 -7.94
C ASN A 406 11.34 13.87 -8.04
N GLU A 407 12.67 13.71 -8.20
CA GLU A 407 13.63 14.81 -8.21
C GLU A 407 13.30 15.85 -9.27
N ARG A 408 12.92 15.40 -10.49
CA ARG A 408 12.64 16.32 -11.60
C ARG A 408 11.39 17.18 -11.38
N VAL A 409 10.42 16.72 -10.57
CA VAL A 409 9.29 17.58 -10.15
C VAL A 409 9.79 18.68 -9.23
N ILE A 410 10.63 18.35 -8.24
CA ILE A 410 11.19 19.30 -7.29
C ILE A 410 12.07 20.32 -8.00
N GLU A 411 12.98 19.87 -8.87
CA GLU A 411 13.86 20.74 -9.65
C GLU A 411 13.08 21.75 -10.48
N LYS A 412 12.05 21.29 -11.22
CA LYS A 412 11.20 22.16 -12.04
C LYS A 412 10.40 23.15 -11.19
N ALA A 413 9.85 22.71 -10.06
CA ALA A 413 9.08 23.58 -9.17
C ALA A 413 9.95 24.68 -8.55
N LEU A 414 11.16 24.37 -8.11
CA LEU A 414 12.09 25.33 -7.53
C LEU A 414 12.69 26.28 -8.58
N ALA A 415 12.86 25.84 -9.81
CA ALA A 415 13.36 26.69 -10.89
C ALA A 415 12.44 27.87 -11.21
N VAL A 416 11.13 27.73 -10.98
CA VAL A 416 10.14 28.76 -11.25
C VAL A 416 9.62 29.47 -9.99
N ASN A 417 10.04 29.04 -8.79
CA ASN A 417 9.57 29.62 -7.53
C ASN A 417 10.73 29.88 -6.55
N ALA A 418 11.33 31.08 -6.64
CA ALA A 418 12.47 31.48 -5.82
C ALA A 418 12.14 31.71 -4.33
N GLU A 419 10.84 31.74 -3.96
CA GLU A 419 10.41 31.88 -2.56
C GLU A 419 10.65 30.61 -1.74
N PHE A 420 10.90 29.47 -2.39
CA PHE A 420 11.14 28.21 -1.72
C PHE A 420 12.60 27.80 -1.79
N ARG A 421 13.01 27.01 -0.79
CA ARG A 421 14.29 26.32 -0.77
C ARG A 421 14.07 24.84 -0.45
N LEU A 422 14.94 24.00 -0.97
CA LEU A 422 15.03 22.58 -0.56
C LEU A 422 15.68 22.50 0.82
N VAL A 423 15.10 21.73 1.71
CA VAL A 423 15.64 21.37 3.03
C VAL A 423 16.14 19.93 2.99
N ASP A 424 17.33 19.70 3.53
CA ASP A 424 17.88 18.33 3.58
C ASP A 424 17.09 17.46 4.55
N CYS A 425 16.54 16.34 4.07
CA CYS A 425 15.80 15.39 4.87
C CYS A 425 16.66 14.74 5.97
N ARG A 426 18.00 14.81 5.86
CA ARG A 426 18.94 14.25 6.82
C ARG A 426 18.71 14.76 8.24
N ASP A 427 18.44 16.04 8.39
CA ASP A 427 18.25 16.64 9.71
C ASP A 427 16.97 16.14 10.38
N GLU A 428 15.88 16.01 9.61
CA GLU A 428 14.65 15.44 10.14
C GLU A 428 14.80 13.94 10.50
N LEU A 429 15.53 13.17 9.69
CA LEU A 429 15.82 11.77 9.98
C LEU A 429 16.69 11.61 11.22
N ARG A 430 17.67 12.51 11.44
CA ARG A 430 18.49 12.54 12.68
C ARG A 430 17.60 12.81 13.90
N MET A 431 16.71 13.81 13.81
CA MET A 431 15.78 14.12 14.90
C MET A 431 14.86 12.94 15.22
N LEU A 432 14.35 12.23 14.20
CA LEU A 432 13.53 11.03 14.40
C LEU A 432 14.34 9.91 15.06
N LYS A 433 15.62 9.77 14.71
CA LYS A 433 16.53 8.79 15.34
C LYS A 433 16.84 9.14 16.80
N GLU A 434 17.11 10.41 17.10
CA GLU A 434 17.33 10.91 18.46
C GLU A 434 16.11 10.73 19.36
N ARG A 435 14.90 10.83 18.80
CA ARG A 435 13.63 10.54 19.50
C ARG A 435 13.34 9.04 19.60
N HIS A 436 14.23 8.20 19.11
CA HIS A 436 14.03 6.74 19.04
C HIS A 436 12.79 6.31 18.25
N GLU A 437 12.31 7.14 17.31
CA GLU A 437 11.21 6.79 16.42
C GLU A 437 11.71 5.99 15.20
N LEU A 438 12.95 6.27 14.74
CA LEU A 438 13.60 5.60 13.62
C LEU A 438 14.57 4.53 14.14
N MET A 439 14.41 3.29 13.68
CA MET A 439 15.15 2.12 14.16
C MET A 439 16.39 1.77 13.31
N ILE A 440 16.50 2.36 12.12
CA ILE A 440 17.61 2.07 11.20
C ILE A 440 18.95 2.63 11.74
N ASP A 441 20.01 1.85 11.64
CA ASP A 441 21.34 2.28 12.12
C ASP A 441 21.96 3.35 11.21
N ASN A 442 21.88 3.15 9.91
CA ASN A 442 22.45 4.05 8.91
C ASN A 442 21.34 4.85 8.19
N ILE A 443 21.13 6.10 8.65
CA ILE A 443 20.15 7.01 8.01
C ILE A 443 20.56 7.43 6.60
N GLU A 444 21.84 7.39 6.26
CA GLU A 444 22.32 7.75 4.92
C GLU A 444 21.79 6.79 3.84
N SER A 445 21.47 5.54 4.22
CA SER A 445 20.85 4.59 3.29
C SER A 445 19.45 5.02 2.83
N LEU A 446 18.76 5.87 3.62
CA LEU A 446 17.44 6.41 3.29
C LEU A 446 17.50 7.72 2.49
N LEU A 447 18.70 8.17 2.10
CA LEU A 447 18.89 9.43 1.41
C LEU A 447 19.32 9.25 -0.05
N SER A 448 18.78 10.11 -0.91
CA SER A 448 19.24 10.34 -2.27
C SER A 448 19.51 11.84 -2.41
N GLY A 449 20.76 12.28 -2.21
CA GLY A 449 21.09 13.69 -2.04
C GLY A 449 20.42 14.28 -0.79
N ALA A 450 19.62 15.30 -0.96
CA ALA A 450 18.85 15.94 0.11
C ALA A 450 17.46 15.32 0.34
N HIS A 451 17.08 14.29 -0.43
CA HIS A 451 15.74 13.72 -0.42
C HIS A 451 15.69 12.42 0.36
N LEU A 452 14.54 12.11 0.97
CA LEU A 452 14.23 10.77 1.44
C LEU A 452 13.97 9.84 0.25
N ARG A 453 14.56 8.63 0.28
CA ARG A 453 14.27 7.57 -0.69
C ARG A 453 14.33 6.20 -0.04
N THR A 454 13.27 5.42 -0.19
CA THR A 454 13.29 3.98 0.05
C THR A 454 13.18 3.23 -1.27
N ILE A 455 13.83 2.07 -1.36
CA ILE A 455 13.85 1.23 -2.57
C ILE A 455 13.48 -0.19 -2.16
N PRO A 456 12.47 -0.83 -2.78
CA PRO A 456 12.10 -2.20 -2.52
C PRO A 456 13.28 -3.16 -2.73
N GLY A 457 13.47 -4.11 -1.82
CA GLY A 457 14.59 -5.06 -1.89
C GLY A 457 15.94 -4.53 -1.41
N VAL A 458 16.11 -3.20 -1.31
CA VAL A 458 17.23 -2.56 -0.59
C VAL A 458 16.79 -2.25 0.84
N HIS A 459 15.60 -1.71 0.99
CA HIS A 459 14.97 -1.45 2.28
C HIS A 459 13.81 -2.43 2.51
N PRO A 460 13.47 -2.76 3.76
CA PRO A 460 12.41 -3.72 4.09
C PRO A 460 11.01 -3.11 3.98
N THR A 461 10.80 -2.17 3.07
CA THR A 461 9.58 -1.38 2.88
C THR A 461 9.26 -1.21 1.40
N ASP A 462 8.09 -0.64 1.11
CA ASP A 462 7.78 -0.16 -0.23
C ASP A 462 8.72 0.99 -0.64
N GLY A 463 8.77 1.30 -1.93
CA GLY A 463 9.53 2.42 -2.49
C GLY A 463 8.78 3.73 -2.31
N PHE A 464 9.41 4.68 -1.66
CA PHE A 464 8.91 6.04 -1.47
C PHE A 464 9.98 7.07 -1.73
N PHE A 465 9.54 8.23 -2.18
CA PHE A 465 10.33 9.45 -2.27
C PHE A 465 9.67 10.55 -1.45
N ALA A 466 10.48 11.40 -0.78
CA ALA A 466 9.99 12.65 -0.22
C ALA A 466 11.04 13.75 -0.28
N ALA A 467 10.56 14.99 -0.48
CA ALA A 467 11.33 16.22 -0.43
C ALA A 467 10.66 17.21 0.51
N ILE A 468 11.46 17.97 1.26
CA ILE A 468 11.01 19.03 2.15
C ILE A 468 11.34 20.37 1.52
N LEU A 469 10.32 21.17 1.25
CA LEU A 469 10.45 22.55 0.77
C LEU A 469 10.05 23.51 1.87
N GLU A 470 10.82 24.56 2.05
CA GLU A 470 10.54 25.61 3.04
C GLU A 470 10.34 26.94 2.34
N LYS A 471 9.28 27.66 2.69
CA LYS A 471 9.01 29.00 2.20
C LYS A 471 9.86 30.00 3.00
N LYS A 472 10.60 30.83 2.27
CA LYS A 472 11.44 31.91 2.84
C LYS A 472 10.62 32.98 3.53
#